data_66d277fac3fc750e6ba8818640fbd921
#
_entry.id   66d277fac3fc750e6ba8818640fbd921
#
_cell.length_a   1.000
_cell.length_b   1.000
_cell.length_c   1.000
_cell.angle_alpha   90.00
_cell.angle_beta   90.00
_cell.angle_gamma   90.00
#
_symmetry.space_group_name_H-M   'P 1'
#
loop_
_entity.id
_entity.type
_entity.pdbx_description
1 polymer ?
#
loop_
_entity_poly.entity_id
_entity_poly.type
_entity_poly.pdbx_seq_one_letter_code
_entity_poly.pdbx_strand_id
1 'polypeptide(L)'
;MQALSISETRANLKAVLDRVVADRSPIAVTRQRGEGVVIVAQSEWDSIEETLHLLRSPKNAERLLEAIRGLEAGEGEEHALIEP
;
A
#
# COMPACT_ATOMS: atom_id res chain seq x y z
N MET A 1 -0.97 5.97 -6.81
CA MET A 1 -2.33 5.40 -6.71
C MET A 1 -3.24 6.16 -7.64
N GLN A 2 -4.02 5.46 -8.43
CA GLN A 2 -4.95 6.09 -9.32
C GLN A 2 -6.17 6.59 -8.55
N ALA A 3 -6.73 7.71 -8.95
CA ALA A 3 -7.91 8.28 -8.30
C ALA A 3 -9.04 8.39 -9.32
N LEU A 4 -10.23 7.97 -8.92
CA LEU A 4 -11.42 8.07 -9.73
C LEU A 4 -12.52 8.74 -8.93
N SER A 5 -13.46 9.39 -9.61
CA SER A 5 -14.62 9.93 -8.91
C SER A 5 -15.59 8.82 -8.58
N ILE A 6 -16.50 9.07 -7.64
CA ILE A 6 -17.54 8.09 -7.31
C ILE A 6 -18.44 7.81 -8.52
N SER A 7 -18.67 8.84 -9.34
CA SER A 7 -19.50 8.66 -10.52
C SER A 7 -18.85 7.72 -11.53
N GLU A 8 -17.56 7.90 -11.78
CA GLU A 8 -16.82 7.03 -12.68
C GLU A 8 -16.77 5.61 -12.15
N THR A 9 -16.54 5.47 -10.85
CA THR A 9 -16.47 4.17 -10.21
C THR A 9 -17.82 3.45 -10.33
N ARG A 10 -18.90 4.17 -10.06
CA ARG A 10 -20.23 3.58 -10.13
C ARG A 10 -20.58 3.12 -11.54
N ALA A 11 -20.23 3.93 -12.53
CA ALA A 11 -20.52 3.62 -13.91
C ALA A 11 -19.78 2.38 -14.41
N ASN A 12 -18.59 2.12 -13.87
CA ASN A 12 -17.74 1.02 -14.34
C ASN A 12 -17.26 0.14 -13.19
N LEU A 13 -18.13 -0.11 -12.24
CA LEU A 13 -17.74 -0.77 -11.00
C LEU A 13 -17.02 -2.09 -11.22
N LYS A 14 -17.60 -2.95 -12.06
CA LYS A 14 -16.98 -4.24 -12.29
C LYS A 14 -15.58 -4.12 -12.88
N ALA A 15 -15.42 -3.23 -13.85
CA ALA A 15 -14.10 -3.02 -14.47
C ALA A 15 -13.11 -2.46 -13.48
N VAL A 16 -13.56 -1.56 -12.59
CA VAL A 16 -12.70 -0.99 -11.57
C VAL A 16 -12.22 -2.06 -10.60
N LEU A 17 -13.15 -2.91 -10.15
CA LEU A 17 -12.79 -3.98 -9.22
C LEU A 17 -11.85 -4.99 -9.87
N ASP A 18 -12.11 -5.35 -11.12
CA ASP A 18 -11.25 -6.29 -11.83
C ASP A 18 -9.85 -5.72 -12.00
N ARG A 19 -9.74 -4.43 -12.25
CA ARG A 19 -8.45 -3.79 -12.42
C ARG A 19 -7.66 -3.75 -11.11
N VAL A 20 -8.34 -3.45 -10.01
CA VAL A 20 -7.69 -3.43 -8.70
C VAL A 20 -7.07 -4.79 -8.40
N VAL A 21 -7.80 -5.86 -8.70
CA VAL A 21 -7.30 -7.21 -8.44
C VAL A 21 -6.19 -7.58 -9.41
N ALA A 22 -6.39 -7.31 -10.71
CA ALA A 22 -5.42 -7.71 -11.72
C ALA A 22 -4.09 -6.97 -11.58
N ASP A 23 -4.15 -5.67 -11.31
CA ASP A 23 -2.95 -4.85 -11.21
C ASP A 23 -2.38 -4.83 -9.81
N ARG A 24 -3.08 -5.38 -8.84
CA ARG A 24 -2.70 -5.34 -7.42
C ARG A 24 -2.36 -3.92 -7.01
N SER A 25 -3.18 -2.99 -7.45
CA SER A 25 -2.95 -1.57 -7.22
C SER A 25 -4.23 -0.93 -6.70
N PRO A 26 -4.20 -0.36 -5.50
CA PRO A 26 -5.38 0.29 -4.95
C PRO A 26 -5.82 1.48 -5.78
N ILE A 27 -7.10 1.75 -5.75
CA ILE A 27 -7.69 2.91 -6.43
C ILE A 27 -8.41 3.76 -5.39
N ALA A 28 -8.09 5.04 -5.37
CA ALA A 28 -8.77 5.98 -4.49
C ALA A 28 -10.05 6.45 -5.18
N VAL A 29 -11.14 6.48 -4.43
CA VAL A 29 -12.41 6.96 -4.95
C VAL A 29 -12.76 8.25 -4.22
N THR A 30 -12.87 9.34 -4.98
CA THR A 30 -13.17 10.63 -4.39
C THR A 30 -14.66 10.88 -4.42
N ARG A 31 -15.13 11.65 -3.48
CA ARG A 31 -16.54 12.01 -3.37
C ARG A 31 -16.63 13.52 -3.19
N GLN A 32 -17.69 14.11 -3.74
CA GLN A 32 -17.87 15.56 -3.62
C GLN A 32 -18.15 15.97 -2.19
N ARG A 33 -18.90 15.16 -1.47
CA ARG A 33 -19.22 15.43 -0.09
C ARG A 33 -18.80 14.24 0.74
N GLY A 34 -17.93 14.48 1.68
CA GLY A 34 -17.47 13.43 2.56
C GLY A 34 -16.10 12.93 2.21
N GLU A 35 -15.64 12.03 3.01
CA GLU A 35 -14.29 11.49 2.90
C GLU A 35 -14.21 10.51 1.74
N GLY A 36 -13.11 10.54 1.01
CA GLY A 36 -12.85 9.55 -0.02
C GLY A 36 -12.57 8.19 0.58
N VAL A 37 -12.60 7.16 -0.26
CA VAL A 37 -12.32 5.79 0.17
C VAL A 37 -11.29 5.18 -0.77
N VAL A 38 -10.74 4.04 -0.37
CA VAL A 38 -9.77 3.34 -1.21
C VAL A 38 -10.29 1.92 -1.43
N ILE A 39 -10.25 1.48 -2.68
CA ILE A 39 -10.57 0.11 -3.04
C ILE A 39 -9.26 -0.65 -3.15
N VAL A 40 -9.15 -1.75 -2.43
CA VAL A 40 -7.94 -2.55 -2.42
C VAL A 40 -8.33 -4.02 -2.50
N ALA A 41 -7.52 -4.83 -3.19
CA ALA A 41 -7.80 -6.26 -3.28
C ALA A 41 -7.71 -6.88 -1.90
N GLN A 42 -8.59 -7.81 -1.59
CA GLN A 42 -8.61 -8.42 -0.26
C GLN A 42 -7.29 -9.07 0.11
N SER A 43 -6.64 -9.72 -0.85
CA SER A 43 -5.35 -10.35 -0.57
C SER A 43 -4.28 -9.33 -0.19
N GLU A 44 -4.34 -8.15 -0.77
CA GLU A 44 -3.40 -7.09 -0.40
C GLU A 44 -3.74 -6.53 0.97
N TRP A 45 -5.02 -6.36 1.24
CA TRP A 45 -5.45 -5.89 2.56
C TRP A 45 -5.00 -6.87 3.65
N ASP A 46 -5.16 -8.17 3.40
CA ASP A 46 -4.75 -9.19 4.35
C ASP A 46 -3.25 -9.12 4.60
N SER A 47 -2.47 -8.86 3.57
CA SER A 47 -1.02 -8.70 3.71
C SER A 47 -0.67 -7.49 4.56
N ILE A 48 -1.40 -6.39 4.35
CA ILE A 48 -1.18 -5.17 5.13
C ILE A 48 -1.50 -5.44 6.59
N GLU A 49 -2.63 -6.11 6.85
CA GLU A 49 -3.01 -6.42 8.22
C GLU A 49 -1.99 -7.32 8.89
N GLU A 50 -1.48 -8.30 8.16
CA GLU A 50 -0.48 -9.19 8.71
C GLU A 50 0.80 -8.43 9.04
N THR A 51 1.22 -7.53 8.17
CA THR A 51 2.40 -6.71 8.41
C THR A 51 2.21 -5.85 9.65
N LEU A 52 1.04 -5.23 9.79
CA LEU A 52 0.75 -4.42 10.96
C LEU A 52 0.74 -5.28 12.23
N HIS A 53 0.23 -6.49 12.13
CA HIS A 53 0.20 -7.40 13.26
C HIS A 53 1.63 -7.74 13.71
N LEU A 54 2.50 -8.01 12.76
CA LEU A 54 3.90 -8.31 13.07
C LEU A 54 4.59 -7.11 13.72
N LEU A 55 4.26 -5.92 13.28
CA LEU A 55 4.86 -4.71 13.85
C LEU A 55 4.40 -4.44 15.28
N ARG A 56 3.30 -5.04 15.71
CA ARG A 56 2.86 -4.89 17.09
C ARG A 56 3.69 -5.72 18.04
N SER A 57 4.46 -6.68 17.55
CA SER A 57 5.34 -7.45 18.39
C SER A 57 6.64 -6.65 18.57
N PRO A 58 7.02 -6.35 19.81
CA PRO A 58 8.24 -5.55 20.05
C PRO A 58 9.46 -6.17 19.42
N LYS A 59 9.57 -7.48 19.48
CA LYS A 59 10.72 -8.16 18.93
C LYS A 59 10.81 -8.05 17.42
N ASN A 60 9.67 -8.19 16.74
CA ASN A 60 9.65 -8.06 15.29
C ASN A 60 9.88 -6.63 14.87
N ALA A 61 9.35 -5.68 15.63
CA ALA A 61 9.57 -4.28 15.33
C ALA A 61 11.05 -3.93 15.46
N GLU A 62 11.73 -4.46 16.46
CA GLU A 62 13.14 -4.25 16.64
C GLU A 62 13.94 -4.80 15.47
N ARG A 63 13.60 -6.01 15.04
CA ARG A 63 14.28 -6.62 13.90
C ARG A 63 14.14 -5.79 12.64
N LEU A 64 12.95 -5.28 12.42
CA LEU A 64 12.70 -4.47 11.25
C LEU A 64 13.49 -3.18 11.30
N LEU A 65 13.52 -2.54 12.47
CA LEU A 65 14.27 -1.31 12.64
C LEU A 65 15.77 -1.54 12.47
N GLU A 66 16.28 -2.65 12.96
CA GLU A 66 17.68 -2.98 12.78
C GLU A 66 18.00 -3.20 11.30
N ALA A 67 17.13 -3.87 10.59
CA ALA A 67 17.32 -4.09 9.16
C ALA A 67 17.35 -2.76 8.41
N ILE A 68 16.46 -1.84 8.77
CA ILE A 68 16.43 -0.52 8.15
C ILE A 68 17.70 0.25 8.46
N ARG A 69 18.15 0.19 9.71
CA ARG A 69 19.38 0.87 10.09
C ARG A 69 20.60 0.29 9.37
N GLY A 70 20.61 -1.02 9.20
CA GLY A 70 21.67 -1.66 8.46
C GLY A 70 21.73 -1.18 7.04
N LEU A 71 20.59 -1.04 6.40
CA LEU A 71 20.54 -0.53 5.04
C LEU A 71 20.99 0.92 4.97
N GLU A 72 20.62 1.71 5.95
CA GLU A 72 20.98 3.12 5.95
C GLU A 72 22.45 3.34 6.28
N ALA A 73 22.99 2.54 7.18
CA ALA A 73 24.35 2.78 7.64
C ALA A 73 25.39 1.97 6.89
N GLY A 74 25.18 0.68 6.80
CA GLY A 74 26.22 -0.18 6.25
C GLY A 74 26.09 -0.40 4.78
N GLU A 75 24.87 -0.59 4.34
CA GLU A 75 24.64 -0.92 2.96
C GLU A 75 24.08 0.21 2.17
N GLY A 76 24.09 1.36 2.76
CA GLY A 76 23.57 2.53 2.09
C GLY A 76 24.31 2.87 0.82
N GLU A 77 25.52 2.42 0.70
CA GLU A 77 26.27 2.69 -0.50
C GLU A 77 25.64 2.05 -1.68
N GLU A 78 25.13 0.87 -1.48
CA GLU A 78 24.44 0.21 -2.55
C GLU A 78 23.15 0.90 -2.85
N HIS A 79 22.59 1.50 -1.84
CA HIS A 79 21.38 2.25 -2.03
C HIS A 79 21.63 3.52 -2.79
N ALA A 80 22.81 4.01 -2.80
CA ALA A 80 23.10 5.19 -3.58
C ALA A 80 22.76 4.97 -5.03
N LEU A 81 22.74 3.73 -5.45
CA LEU A 81 22.33 3.42 -6.81
C LEU A 81 20.85 3.55 -6.98
N ILE A 82 20.11 3.43 -5.91
CA ILE A 82 18.67 3.45 -5.93
C ILE A 82 18.18 4.84 -5.72
N GLU A 83 18.85 5.55 -4.89
CA GLU A 83 18.42 6.82 -4.51
C GLU A 83 18.72 7.88 -5.42
N PRO A 84 19.58 7.96 -6.21
CA PRO A 84 20.13 9.12 -6.94
C PRO A 84 19.28 10.25 -7.19
#